data_e5a47a4b24530dd03c9128ae74d27153
#
_entry.id   e5a47a4b24530dd03c9128ae74d27153
#
_cell.length_a   1.000
_cell.length_b   1.000
_cell.length_c   1.000
_cell.angle_alpha   90.00
_cell.angle_beta   90.00
_cell.angle_gamma   90.00
#
_symmetry.space_group_name_H-M   'P 1'
#
loop_
_entity.id
_entity.type
_entity.pdbx_description
1 polymer ?
#
loop_
_entity_poly.entity_id
_entity_poly.type
_entity_poly.pdbx_seq_one_letter_code
_entity_poly.pdbx_strand_id
1 'polypeptide(L)'
;WTEALTSLKHTLRWNSPNNEEHSKAQQSWLNYLEKGSWPVSVKITNIVSLPGWHFSDDNIDLSLQEAQKLAHTLIADKTSLDGEILKSLMIGEQQQAWGFGEIYGKENNETLERLFDASFDQWRAISSRDNKNFSFLSGVMKGMGAMHPLRAKILDRISKDSVLAELLVPLTSSVKIENFSDLDRIVRVIMEDAIPPQSILGLIQGLPLSSLPTTKICSCMQQLLDGKPEIAPFIIQILYIYFFHNEWEYAPFRE
;
A
#
# COMPACT_ATOMS: atom_id res chain seq x y z
N TRP A 1 -21.67 -11.43 4.28
CA TRP A 1 -21.19 -11.20 5.64
C TRP A 1 -20.67 -9.78 5.85
N THR A 2 -19.83 -9.25 4.98
CA THR A 2 -19.31 -7.89 5.05
C THR A 2 -20.45 -6.87 5.07
N GLU A 3 -21.44 -7.03 4.21
CA GLU A 3 -22.64 -6.19 4.19
C GLU A 3 -23.46 -6.31 5.48
N ALA A 4 -23.62 -7.53 6.00
CA ALA A 4 -24.36 -7.77 7.24
C ALA A 4 -23.64 -7.17 8.45
N LEU A 5 -22.32 -7.31 8.54
CA LEU A 5 -21.49 -6.73 9.60
C LEU A 5 -21.51 -5.20 9.53
N THR A 6 -21.34 -4.64 8.33
CA THR A 6 -21.40 -3.19 8.09
C THR A 6 -22.78 -2.64 8.42
N SER A 7 -23.85 -3.31 7.99
CA SER A 7 -25.22 -2.93 8.30
C SER A 7 -25.50 -3.00 9.80
N LEU A 8 -24.98 -4.04 10.49
CA LEU A 8 -25.15 -4.19 11.94
C LEU A 8 -24.39 -3.10 12.71
N LYS A 9 -23.14 -2.81 12.32
CA LYS A 9 -22.34 -1.70 12.89
C LYS A 9 -23.00 -0.34 12.64
N HIS A 10 -23.51 -0.13 11.44
CA HIS A 10 -24.25 1.10 11.10
C HIS A 10 -25.52 1.24 11.93
N THR A 11 -26.31 0.16 12.06
CA THR A 11 -27.56 0.17 12.81
C THR A 11 -27.32 0.41 14.30
N LEU A 12 -26.25 -0.15 14.89
CA LEU A 12 -25.86 0.10 16.29
C LEU A 12 -25.48 1.57 16.54
N ARG A 13 -24.87 2.22 15.55
CA ARG A 13 -24.42 3.61 15.65
C ARG A 13 -25.58 4.62 15.56
N TRP A 14 -26.64 4.30 14.81
CA TRP A 14 -27.77 5.21 14.55
C TRP A 14 -29.03 4.90 15.35
N ASN A 15 -29.06 3.79 16.09
CA ASN A 15 -30.22 3.49 16.94
C ASN A 15 -30.21 4.39 18.16
N SER A 16 -31.29 5.17 18.24
CA SER A 16 -31.67 5.98 19.40
C SER A 16 -31.72 5.11 20.69
N PRO A 17 -31.30 5.65 21.84
CA PRO A 17 -31.20 4.92 23.11
C PRO A 17 -32.51 4.33 23.66
N ASN A 18 -33.59 4.42 22.93
CA ASN A 18 -34.91 4.02 23.39
C ASN A 18 -35.24 2.51 23.30
N ASN A 19 -34.30 1.66 22.88
CA ASN A 19 -34.53 0.21 22.84
C ASN A 19 -33.27 -0.57 23.29
N GLU A 20 -33.06 -0.58 24.62
CA GLU A 20 -31.93 -1.26 25.26
C GLU A 20 -31.79 -2.75 24.91
N GLU A 21 -32.95 -3.45 24.77
CA GLU A 21 -32.97 -4.88 24.43
C GLU A 21 -32.47 -5.12 22.99
N HIS A 22 -32.90 -4.28 22.05
CA HIS A 22 -32.40 -4.35 20.67
C HIS A 22 -30.91 -4.06 20.57
N SER A 23 -30.44 -3.07 21.31
CA SER A 23 -29.00 -2.70 21.36
C SER A 23 -28.18 -3.83 21.97
N LYS A 24 -28.67 -4.49 23.04
CA LYS A 24 -28.00 -5.65 23.66
C LYS A 24 -28.00 -6.87 22.74
N ALA A 25 -29.08 -7.14 22.03
CA ALA A 25 -29.14 -8.23 21.06
C ALA A 25 -28.17 -7.99 19.90
N GLN A 26 -28.16 -6.79 19.33
CA GLN A 26 -27.24 -6.40 18.26
C GLN A 26 -25.78 -6.47 18.71
N GLN A 27 -25.45 -6.01 19.92
CA GLN A 27 -24.11 -6.12 20.49
C GLN A 27 -23.71 -7.58 20.74
N SER A 28 -24.65 -8.43 21.15
CA SER A 28 -24.42 -9.87 21.29
C SER A 28 -24.10 -10.53 19.95
N TRP A 29 -24.84 -10.17 18.90
CA TRP A 29 -24.58 -10.63 17.53
C TRP A 29 -23.23 -10.12 17.00
N LEU A 30 -22.91 -8.85 17.24
CA LEU A 30 -21.62 -8.28 16.87
C LEU A 30 -20.49 -9.04 17.57
N ASN A 31 -20.60 -9.25 18.88
CA ASN A 31 -19.63 -10.02 19.66
C ASN A 31 -19.51 -11.47 19.16
N TYR A 32 -20.60 -12.11 18.77
CA TYR A 32 -20.58 -13.45 18.19
C TYR A 32 -19.87 -13.46 16.84
N LEU A 33 -20.12 -12.46 16.00
CA LEU A 33 -19.48 -12.30 14.71
C LEU A 33 -17.99 -11.95 14.83
N GLU A 34 -17.60 -11.17 15.82
CA GLU A 34 -16.22 -10.76 16.06
C GLU A 34 -15.39 -11.81 16.82
N LYS A 35 -16.02 -12.49 17.81
CA LYS A 35 -15.36 -13.51 18.64
C LYS A 35 -15.47 -14.93 18.11
N GLY A 36 -16.27 -15.15 17.07
CA GLY A 36 -16.37 -16.43 16.41
C GLY A 36 -15.00 -16.91 15.93
N SER A 37 -14.76 -18.23 15.99
CA SER A 37 -13.54 -18.88 15.46
C SER A 37 -13.50 -18.85 13.92
N TRP A 38 -13.63 -17.66 13.35
CA TRP A 38 -13.54 -17.48 11.91
C TRP A 38 -12.13 -17.80 11.43
N PRO A 39 -12.00 -18.47 10.27
CA PRO A 39 -10.72 -18.60 9.61
C PRO A 39 -10.06 -17.21 9.48
N VAL A 40 -8.76 -17.15 9.65
CA VAL A 40 -7.99 -15.90 9.58
C VAL A 40 -8.21 -15.20 8.24
N SER A 41 -8.32 -15.95 7.14
CA SER A 41 -8.64 -15.43 5.82
C SER A 41 -9.96 -14.66 5.79
N VAL A 42 -11.00 -15.17 6.44
CA VAL A 42 -12.31 -14.51 6.51
C VAL A 42 -12.23 -13.23 7.34
N LYS A 43 -11.50 -13.24 8.47
CA LYS A 43 -11.29 -12.04 9.30
C LYS A 43 -10.56 -10.97 8.51
N ILE A 44 -9.48 -11.32 7.81
CA ILE A 44 -8.70 -10.39 6.99
C ILE A 44 -9.57 -9.82 5.88
N THR A 45 -10.25 -10.66 5.10
CA THR A 45 -11.11 -10.18 4.02
C THR A 45 -12.17 -9.21 4.53
N ASN A 46 -12.82 -9.52 5.65
CA ASN A 46 -13.91 -8.68 6.19
C ASN A 46 -13.41 -7.34 6.77
N ILE A 47 -12.22 -7.30 7.35
CA ILE A 47 -11.69 -6.10 8.01
C ILE A 47 -10.88 -5.25 7.04
N VAL A 48 -10.04 -5.89 6.23
CA VAL A 48 -9.12 -5.18 5.32
C VAL A 48 -9.83 -4.61 4.09
N SER A 49 -10.93 -5.25 3.64
CA SER A 49 -11.75 -4.74 2.53
C SER A 49 -12.75 -3.64 2.93
N LEU A 50 -12.89 -3.35 4.22
CA LEU A 50 -13.83 -2.32 4.69
C LEU A 50 -13.51 -0.95 4.06
N PRO A 51 -14.54 -0.21 3.60
CA PRO A 51 -14.34 1.14 3.09
C PRO A 51 -13.84 2.08 4.19
N GLY A 52 -12.93 3.00 3.85
CA GLY A 52 -12.31 3.99 4.74
C GLY A 52 -13.23 5.13 5.20
N TRP A 53 -14.54 4.89 5.28
CA TRP A 53 -15.54 5.93 5.59
C TRP A 53 -16.05 5.87 7.02
N HIS A 54 -15.45 5.07 7.90
CA HIS A 54 -15.84 4.95 9.30
C HIS A 54 -14.99 5.87 10.18
N PHE A 55 -15.32 7.15 10.16
CA PHE A 55 -14.69 8.12 11.05
C PHE A 55 -15.45 8.22 12.38
N SER A 56 -14.72 8.29 13.49
CA SER A 56 -15.24 8.71 14.80
C SER A 56 -15.57 10.21 14.79
N ASP A 57 -16.24 10.68 15.85
CA ASP A 57 -16.50 12.10 16.04
C ASP A 57 -15.18 12.95 16.11
N ASP A 58 -14.07 12.32 16.52
CA ASP A 58 -12.72 12.90 16.53
C ASP A 58 -11.99 12.77 15.17
N ASN A 59 -12.70 12.45 14.09
CA ASN A 59 -12.17 12.28 12.74
C ASN A 59 -11.11 11.16 12.59
N ILE A 60 -11.20 10.12 13.43
CA ILE A 60 -10.31 8.95 13.40
C ILE A 60 -10.92 7.89 12.49
N ASP A 61 -10.14 7.34 11.53
CA ASP A 61 -10.54 6.22 10.70
C ASP A 61 -10.58 4.91 11.50
N LEU A 62 -11.78 4.52 11.93
CA LEU A 62 -11.99 3.32 12.72
C LEU A 62 -11.71 2.03 11.92
N SER A 63 -11.94 2.04 10.61
CA SER A 63 -11.65 0.87 9.76
C SER A 63 -10.16 0.61 9.68
N LEU A 64 -9.36 1.67 9.55
CA LEU A 64 -7.91 1.59 9.60
C LEU A 64 -7.41 1.07 10.95
N GLN A 65 -7.97 1.58 12.06
CA GLN A 65 -7.60 1.09 13.40
C GLN A 65 -7.92 -0.40 13.59
N GLU A 66 -9.08 -0.86 13.10
CA GLU A 66 -9.45 -2.27 13.17
C GLU A 66 -8.49 -3.15 12.35
N ALA A 67 -8.09 -2.71 11.16
CA ALA A 67 -7.12 -3.43 10.34
C ALA A 67 -5.74 -3.49 11.02
N GLN A 68 -5.28 -2.39 11.58
CA GLN A 68 -4.01 -2.34 12.32
C GLN A 68 -4.06 -3.25 13.57
N LYS A 69 -5.16 -3.22 14.34
CA LYS A 69 -5.35 -4.09 15.51
C LYS A 69 -5.35 -5.58 15.13
N LEU A 70 -5.97 -5.92 13.99
CA LEU A 70 -5.92 -7.28 13.47
C LEU A 70 -4.48 -7.68 13.14
N ALA A 71 -3.70 -6.81 12.49
CA ALA A 71 -2.30 -7.07 12.18
C ALA A 71 -1.49 -7.35 13.45
N HIS A 72 -1.58 -6.50 14.49
CA HIS A 72 -0.94 -6.71 15.77
C HIS A 72 -1.30 -8.07 16.40
N THR A 73 -2.59 -8.43 16.36
CA THR A 73 -3.06 -9.71 16.90
C THR A 73 -2.44 -10.89 16.17
N LEU A 74 -2.44 -10.87 14.84
CA LEU A 74 -1.89 -11.96 14.04
C LEU A 74 -0.38 -12.11 14.19
N ILE A 75 0.34 -11.00 14.37
CA ILE A 75 1.79 -11.00 14.65
C ILE A 75 2.06 -11.59 16.05
N ALA A 76 1.31 -11.15 17.05
CA ALA A 76 1.45 -11.66 18.44
C ALA A 76 1.17 -13.16 18.52
N ASP A 77 0.16 -13.64 17.78
CA ASP A 77 -0.20 -15.06 17.68
C ASP A 77 0.75 -15.85 16.76
N LYS A 78 1.76 -15.21 16.16
CA LYS A 78 2.68 -15.80 15.18
C LYS A 78 1.94 -16.47 14.00
N THR A 79 0.79 -15.92 13.62
CA THR A 79 -0.01 -16.45 12.52
C THR A 79 0.70 -16.18 11.20
N SER A 80 0.95 -17.25 10.45
CA SER A 80 1.51 -17.13 9.10
C SER A 80 0.46 -16.63 8.12
N LEU A 81 0.81 -15.64 7.32
CA LEU A 81 0.01 -15.27 6.16
C LEU A 81 0.32 -16.30 5.05
N ASP A 82 -0.57 -17.23 4.86
CA ASP A 82 -0.43 -18.29 3.82
C ASP A 82 -0.81 -17.78 2.42
N GLY A 83 -0.67 -18.66 1.43
CA GLY A 83 -0.88 -18.33 0.04
C GLY A 83 -2.28 -17.79 -0.28
N GLU A 84 -3.33 -18.36 0.29
CA GLU A 84 -4.72 -17.92 0.06
C GLU A 84 -4.98 -16.56 0.71
N ILE A 85 -4.45 -16.34 1.91
CA ILE A 85 -4.55 -15.05 2.60
C ILE A 85 -3.80 -13.97 1.80
N LEU A 86 -2.56 -14.25 1.41
CA LEU A 86 -1.76 -13.30 0.62
C LEU A 86 -2.44 -13.00 -0.72
N LYS A 87 -2.99 -14.02 -1.37
CA LYS A 87 -3.75 -13.84 -2.61
C LYS A 87 -4.95 -12.91 -2.40
N SER A 88 -5.72 -13.09 -1.32
CA SER A 88 -6.87 -12.24 -1.02
C SER A 88 -6.48 -10.78 -0.75
N LEU A 89 -5.31 -10.53 -0.15
CA LEU A 89 -4.77 -9.19 0.10
C LEU A 89 -4.26 -8.49 -1.17
N MET A 90 -4.04 -9.25 -2.25
CA MET A 90 -3.47 -8.75 -3.50
C MET A 90 -4.47 -8.72 -4.67
N ILE A 91 -5.75 -8.98 -4.41
CA ILE A 91 -6.81 -8.95 -5.43
C ILE A 91 -7.95 -8.04 -4.98
N GLY A 92 -8.50 -7.27 -5.92
CA GLY A 92 -9.69 -6.45 -5.69
C GLY A 92 -9.45 -5.20 -4.86
N GLU A 93 -10.54 -4.62 -4.35
CA GLU A 93 -10.49 -3.42 -3.54
C GLU A 93 -10.20 -3.77 -2.08
N GLN A 94 -8.96 -3.55 -1.66
CA GLN A 94 -8.48 -3.83 -0.30
C GLN A 94 -8.13 -2.50 0.38
N GLN A 95 -9.13 -1.74 0.79
CA GLN A 95 -8.96 -0.33 1.19
C GLN A 95 -8.06 -0.14 2.42
N GLN A 96 -8.07 -1.09 3.37
CA GLN A 96 -7.26 -1.03 4.58
C GLN A 96 -5.97 -1.86 4.48
N ALA A 97 -5.69 -2.49 3.33
CA ALA A 97 -4.53 -3.36 3.14
C ALA A 97 -3.21 -2.62 3.37
N TRP A 98 -3.17 -1.33 3.03
CA TRP A 98 -1.99 -0.51 3.24
C TRP A 98 -1.66 -0.37 4.75
N GLY A 99 -2.64 0.03 5.57
CA GLY A 99 -2.43 0.17 7.02
C GLY A 99 -2.17 -1.15 7.72
N PHE A 100 -2.84 -2.24 7.29
CA PHE A 100 -2.58 -3.59 7.75
C PHE A 100 -1.13 -4.01 7.44
N GLY A 101 -0.66 -3.77 6.21
CA GLY A 101 0.70 -4.07 5.78
C GLY A 101 1.76 -3.23 6.50
N GLU A 102 1.47 -1.96 6.81
CA GLU A 102 2.39 -1.08 7.54
C GLU A 102 2.77 -1.65 8.91
N ILE A 103 1.81 -2.20 9.65
CA ILE A 103 2.08 -2.86 10.92
C ILE A 103 2.96 -4.11 10.73
N TYR A 104 2.65 -4.94 9.72
CA TYR A 104 3.49 -6.10 9.40
C TYR A 104 4.93 -5.72 9.07
N GLY A 105 5.13 -4.68 8.27
CA GLY A 105 6.47 -4.20 7.93
C GLY A 105 7.24 -3.64 9.11
N LYS A 106 6.56 -3.03 10.07
CA LYS A 106 7.16 -2.41 11.25
C LYS A 106 7.56 -3.41 12.33
N GLU A 107 6.74 -4.44 12.56
CA GLU A 107 6.85 -5.29 13.75
C GLU A 107 7.36 -6.71 13.48
N ASN A 108 7.37 -7.16 12.21
CA ASN A 108 7.64 -8.55 11.87
C ASN A 108 8.98 -8.77 11.14
N ASN A 109 10.04 -8.10 11.59
CA ASN A 109 11.34 -8.09 10.92
C ASN A 109 11.92 -9.48 10.62
N GLU A 110 11.70 -10.48 11.51
CA GLU A 110 12.28 -11.83 11.36
C GLU A 110 11.71 -12.62 10.19
N THR A 111 10.50 -12.31 9.72
CA THR A 111 9.80 -13.08 8.69
C THR A 111 9.58 -12.31 7.40
N LEU A 112 9.99 -11.04 7.31
CA LEU A 112 9.74 -10.18 6.15
C LEU A 112 10.25 -10.77 4.84
N GLU A 113 11.44 -11.37 4.82
CA GLU A 113 11.99 -11.96 3.60
C GLU A 113 11.08 -13.10 3.10
N ARG A 114 10.64 -13.98 4.01
CA ARG A 114 9.70 -15.07 3.67
C ARG A 114 8.34 -14.55 3.23
N LEU A 115 7.86 -13.46 3.85
CA LEU A 115 6.61 -12.81 3.48
C LEU A 115 6.68 -12.30 2.04
N PHE A 116 7.78 -11.63 1.66
CA PHE A 116 7.97 -11.17 0.29
C PHE A 116 8.12 -12.32 -0.70
N ASP A 117 8.84 -13.39 -0.34
CA ASP A 117 8.96 -14.58 -1.19
C ASP A 117 7.59 -15.17 -1.50
N ALA A 118 6.80 -15.45 -0.46
CA ALA A 118 5.46 -15.98 -0.62
C ALA A 118 4.53 -15.03 -1.39
N SER A 119 4.64 -13.73 -1.13
CA SER A 119 3.85 -12.71 -1.83
C SER A 119 4.19 -12.63 -3.31
N PHE A 120 5.47 -12.73 -3.68
CA PHE A 120 5.90 -12.73 -5.08
C PHE A 120 5.45 -13.98 -5.82
N ASP A 121 5.45 -15.14 -5.16
CA ASP A 121 4.93 -16.36 -5.75
C ASP A 121 3.41 -16.26 -5.99
N GLN A 122 2.67 -15.69 -5.03
CA GLN A 122 1.25 -15.41 -5.23
C GLN A 122 1.01 -14.37 -6.32
N TRP A 123 1.82 -13.30 -6.38
CA TRP A 123 1.70 -12.27 -7.41
C TRP A 123 1.84 -12.85 -8.82
N ARG A 124 2.79 -13.76 -9.02
CA ARG A 124 2.96 -14.46 -10.29
C ARG A 124 1.79 -15.40 -10.63
N ALA A 125 1.15 -15.97 -9.60
CA ALA A 125 0.01 -16.88 -9.75
C ALA A 125 -1.31 -16.14 -10.04
N ILE A 126 -1.42 -14.85 -9.71
CA ILE A 126 -2.62 -14.05 -9.99
C ILE A 126 -2.71 -13.82 -11.50
N SER A 127 -3.88 -14.15 -12.07
CA SER A 127 -4.17 -13.91 -13.48
C SER A 127 -4.06 -12.42 -13.82
N SER A 128 -3.55 -12.11 -15.03
CA SER A 128 -3.53 -10.72 -15.53
C SER A 128 -4.92 -10.12 -15.73
N ARG A 129 -5.97 -10.94 -15.70
CA ARG A 129 -7.37 -10.50 -15.78
C ARG A 129 -7.94 -10.10 -14.42
N ASP A 130 -7.31 -10.52 -13.34
CA ASP A 130 -7.73 -10.16 -12.00
C ASP A 130 -7.28 -8.73 -11.69
N ASN A 131 -8.09 -8.02 -10.92
CA ASN A 131 -7.74 -6.66 -10.46
C ASN A 131 -6.68 -6.77 -9.36
N LYS A 132 -5.40 -6.78 -9.77
CA LYS A 132 -4.26 -6.85 -8.85
C LYS A 132 -4.18 -5.62 -7.95
N ASN A 133 -3.85 -5.84 -6.68
CA ASN A 133 -3.73 -4.80 -5.67
C ASN A 133 -2.39 -4.91 -4.94
N PHE A 134 -1.59 -3.86 -4.99
CA PHE A 134 -0.27 -3.77 -4.35
C PHE A 134 -0.30 -3.09 -2.98
N SER A 135 -1.46 -2.63 -2.51
CA SER A 135 -1.56 -1.81 -1.28
C SER A 135 -0.97 -2.50 -0.06
N PHE A 136 -1.20 -3.80 0.12
CA PHE A 136 -0.60 -4.57 1.20
C PHE A 136 0.93 -4.51 1.18
N LEU A 137 1.54 -4.84 0.03
CA LEU A 137 3.00 -4.83 -0.12
C LEU A 137 3.59 -3.43 0.03
N SER A 138 2.90 -2.40 -0.48
CA SER A 138 3.29 -1.00 -0.28
C SER A 138 3.25 -0.60 1.19
N GLY A 139 2.23 -1.07 1.93
CA GLY A 139 2.16 -0.91 3.38
C GLY A 139 3.33 -1.58 4.09
N VAL A 140 3.66 -2.84 3.74
CA VAL A 140 4.81 -3.54 4.31
C VAL A 140 6.10 -2.76 4.06
N MET A 141 6.34 -2.29 2.84
CA MET A 141 7.51 -1.46 2.52
C MET A 141 7.53 -0.15 3.31
N LYS A 142 6.38 0.48 3.52
CA LYS A 142 6.24 1.67 4.38
C LYS A 142 6.62 1.38 5.82
N GLY A 143 6.13 0.29 6.38
CA GLY A 143 6.42 -0.14 7.75
C GLY A 143 7.89 -0.45 7.97
N MET A 144 8.56 -1.07 6.99
CA MET A 144 10.01 -1.31 7.01
C MET A 144 10.82 0.00 7.04
N GLY A 145 10.33 1.02 6.38
CA GLY A 145 11.03 2.30 6.23
C GLY A 145 12.11 2.32 5.16
N ALA A 146 12.55 3.55 4.82
CA ALA A 146 13.48 3.78 3.71
C ALA A 146 14.86 3.13 3.90
N MET A 147 15.35 3.06 5.14
CA MET A 147 16.72 2.59 5.47
C MET A 147 16.80 1.11 5.81
N HIS A 148 15.71 0.35 5.72
CA HIS A 148 15.72 -1.07 6.05
C HIS A 148 16.62 -1.87 5.06
N PRO A 149 17.58 -2.70 5.54
CA PRO A 149 18.58 -3.35 4.68
C PRO A 149 17.97 -4.32 3.65
N LEU A 150 16.85 -4.94 3.97
CA LEU A 150 16.14 -5.85 3.07
C LEU A 150 15.47 -5.11 1.91
N ARG A 151 15.14 -3.80 2.05
CA ARG A 151 14.43 -3.01 1.04
C ARG A 151 15.17 -3.00 -0.30
N ALA A 152 16.45 -2.68 -0.29
CA ALA A 152 17.26 -2.64 -1.52
C ALA A 152 17.29 -4.02 -2.22
N LYS A 153 17.45 -5.11 -1.45
CA LYS A 153 17.41 -6.49 -1.97
C LYS A 153 16.07 -6.83 -2.65
N ILE A 154 14.96 -6.42 -2.02
CA ILE A 154 13.62 -6.62 -2.59
C ILE A 154 13.46 -5.85 -3.89
N LEU A 155 13.79 -4.55 -3.92
CA LEU A 155 13.67 -3.72 -5.12
C LEU A 155 14.61 -4.19 -6.25
N ASP A 156 15.80 -4.68 -5.93
CA ASP A 156 16.72 -5.29 -6.91
C ASP A 156 16.12 -6.56 -7.53
N ARG A 157 15.47 -7.40 -6.72
CA ARG A 157 14.81 -8.60 -7.21
C ARG A 157 13.62 -8.26 -8.12
N ILE A 158 12.77 -7.33 -7.70
CA ILE A 158 11.62 -6.85 -8.48
C ILE A 158 12.08 -6.30 -9.83
N SER A 159 13.14 -5.46 -9.84
CA SER A 159 13.61 -4.82 -11.05
C SER A 159 14.27 -5.76 -12.08
N LYS A 160 14.51 -7.02 -11.72
CA LYS A 160 15.11 -8.05 -12.59
C LYS A 160 14.11 -9.09 -13.08
N ASP A 161 12.86 -9.02 -12.61
CA ASP A 161 11.80 -9.98 -12.92
C ASP A 161 10.68 -9.25 -13.67
N SER A 162 10.43 -9.64 -14.92
CA SER A 162 9.47 -8.97 -15.79
C SER A 162 8.03 -9.02 -15.27
N VAL A 163 7.66 -10.04 -14.47
CA VAL A 163 6.31 -10.15 -13.88
C VAL A 163 6.20 -9.28 -12.63
N LEU A 164 7.27 -9.18 -11.85
CA LEU A 164 7.30 -8.37 -10.63
C LEU A 164 7.58 -6.89 -10.90
N ALA A 165 8.13 -6.54 -12.08
CA ALA A 165 8.52 -5.18 -12.41
C ALA A 165 7.39 -4.16 -12.20
N GLU A 166 6.13 -4.54 -12.41
CA GLU A 166 4.96 -3.68 -12.16
C GLU A 166 4.83 -3.23 -10.68
N LEU A 167 5.43 -3.96 -9.74
CA LEU A 167 5.49 -3.59 -8.32
C LEU A 167 6.56 -2.55 -8.00
N LEU A 168 7.52 -2.30 -8.91
CA LEU A 168 8.69 -1.49 -8.58
C LEU A 168 8.32 -0.07 -8.20
N VAL A 169 7.51 0.60 -9.02
CA VAL A 169 7.13 1.99 -8.75
C VAL A 169 6.29 2.12 -7.48
N PRO A 170 5.18 1.37 -7.29
CA PRO A 170 4.36 1.50 -6.09
C PRO A 170 5.12 1.14 -4.80
N LEU A 171 6.00 0.14 -4.82
CA LEU A 171 6.78 -0.23 -3.64
C LEU A 171 7.90 0.78 -3.36
N THR A 172 8.52 1.34 -4.39
CA THR A 172 9.53 2.40 -4.22
C THR A 172 8.91 3.67 -3.65
N SER A 173 7.73 4.07 -4.17
CA SER A 173 7.05 5.31 -3.78
C SER A 173 6.31 5.23 -2.44
N SER A 174 6.21 4.06 -1.82
CA SER A 174 5.58 3.88 -0.51
C SER A 174 6.32 4.59 0.64
N VAL A 175 7.60 4.95 0.43
CA VAL A 175 8.44 5.73 1.33
C VAL A 175 9.13 6.86 0.56
N LYS A 176 9.67 7.84 1.27
CA LYS A 176 10.55 8.85 0.64
C LYS A 176 11.77 8.16 0.03
N ILE A 177 12.10 8.54 -1.20
CA ILE A 177 13.28 8.03 -1.89
C ILE A 177 14.49 8.81 -1.38
N GLU A 178 15.36 8.14 -0.63
CA GLU A 178 16.57 8.72 -0.06
C GLU A 178 17.81 8.32 -0.86
N ASN A 179 17.69 7.26 -1.68
CA ASN A 179 18.80 6.74 -2.48
C ASN A 179 18.49 6.83 -3.98
N PHE A 180 19.43 7.41 -4.73
CA PHE A 180 19.31 7.51 -6.19
C PHE A 180 19.19 6.16 -6.90
N SER A 181 19.76 5.09 -6.34
CA SER A 181 19.65 3.76 -6.93
C SER A 181 18.20 3.30 -7.08
N ASP A 182 17.27 3.83 -6.27
CA ASP A 182 15.85 3.50 -6.38
C ASP A 182 15.25 4.13 -7.64
N LEU A 183 15.61 5.39 -7.93
CA LEU A 183 15.19 6.07 -9.14
C LEU A 183 15.85 5.47 -10.39
N ASP A 184 17.14 5.14 -10.31
CA ASP A 184 17.88 4.49 -11.39
C ASP A 184 17.27 3.13 -11.77
N ARG A 185 16.76 2.35 -10.80
CA ARG A 185 16.02 1.10 -11.07
C ARG A 185 14.75 1.35 -11.87
N ILE A 186 13.98 2.38 -11.49
CA ILE A 186 12.75 2.74 -12.19
C ILE A 186 13.06 3.18 -13.63
N VAL A 187 14.05 4.05 -13.81
CA VAL A 187 14.50 4.49 -15.14
C VAL A 187 14.85 3.30 -16.00
N ARG A 188 15.66 2.37 -15.47
CA ARG A 188 16.10 1.18 -16.19
C ARG A 188 14.92 0.31 -16.65
N VAL A 189 14.00 -0.05 -15.76
CA VAL A 189 12.88 -0.94 -16.13
C VAL A 189 11.92 -0.30 -17.13
N ILE A 190 11.79 1.03 -17.11
CA ILE A 190 11.03 1.77 -18.13
C ILE A 190 11.78 1.75 -19.48
N MET A 191 13.08 1.98 -19.47
CA MET A 191 13.91 1.95 -20.68
C MET A 191 13.95 0.57 -21.34
N GLU A 192 13.88 -0.50 -20.54
CA GLU A 192 13.84 -1.90 -20.97
C GLU A 192 12.43 -2.39 -21.38
N ASP A 193 11.41 -1.52 -21.36
CA ASP A 193 10.00 -1.86 -21.62
C ASP A 193 9.42 -2.92 -20.66
N ALA A 194 10.01 -3.09 -19.48
CA ALA A 194 9.53 -4.06 -18.49
C ALA A 194 8.25 -3.57 -17.78
N ILE A 195 8.00 -2.26 -17.77
CA ILE A 195 6.75 -1.66 -17.27
C ILE A 195 6.27 -0.56 -18.24
N PRO A 196 4.95 -0.29 -18.29
CA PRO A 196 4.42 0.79 -19.09
C PRO A 196 4.96 2.16 -18.66
N PRO A 197 5.28 3.08 -19.60
CA PRO A 197 5.84 4.40 -19.28
C PRO A 197 5.00 5.22 -18.27
N GLN A 198 3.67 5.13 -18.36
CA GLN A 198 2.76 5.83 -17.43
C GLN A 198 2.91 5.39 -15.97
N SER A 199 3.51 4.23 -15.68
CA SER A 199 3.75 3.75 -14.32
C SER A 199 4.59 4.73 -13.49
N ILE A 200 5.40 5.57 -14.16
CA ILE A 200 6.22 6.60 -13.50
C ILE A 200 5.38 7.62 -12.72
N LEU A 201 4.11 7.79 -13.07
CA LEU A 201 3.19 8.67 -12.34
C LEU A 201 2.97 8.25 -10.87
N GLY A 202 3.28 7.00 -10.52
CA GLY A 202 3.30 6.57 -9.12
C GLY A 202 4.30 7.36 -8.25
N LEU A 203 5.30 8.01 -8.85
CA LEU A 203 6.25 8.89 -8.15
C LEU A 203 5.64 10.23 -7.71
N ILE A 204 4.42 10.55 -8.13
CA ILE A 204 3.69 11.73 -7.68
C ILE A 204 3.03 11.51 -6.32
N GLN A 205 2.60 10.29 -6.05
CA GLN A 205 1.83 9.96 -4.85
C GLN A 205 2.72 10.01 -3.61
N GLY A 206 2.32 10.83 -2.62
CA GLY A 206 3.04 10.97 -1.35
C GLY A 206 4.38 11.72 -1.44
N LEU A 207 4.70 12.34 -2.58
CA LEU A 207 5.91 13.13 -2.81
C LEU A 207 7.22 12.37 -2.49
N PRO A 208 7.42 11.14 -2.98
CA PRO A 208 8.60 10.35 -2.66
C PRO A 208 9.91 11.00 -3.11
N LEU A 209 9.86 11.87 -4.12
CA LEU A 209 11.03 12.55 -4.69
C LEU A 209 11.51 13.76 -3.88
N SER A 210 10.75 14.23 -2.89
CA SER A 210 11.04 15.48 -2.16
C SER A 210 12.40 15.51 -1.44
N SER A 211 12.99 14.35 -1.16
CA SER A 211 14.30 14.24 -0.50
C SER A 211 15.49 14.23 -1.47
N LEU A 212 15.22 14.19 -2.78
CA LEU A 212 16.28 14.10 -3.79
C LEU A 212 16.68 15.49 -4.33
N PRO A 213 17.97 15.72 -4.63
CA PRO A 213 18.40 16.93 -5.31
C PRO A 213 17.78 17.08 -6.69
N THR A 214 17.29 18.27 -6.99
CA THR A 214 16.64 18.63 -8.27
C THR A 214 17.47 18.25 -9.48
N THR A 215 18.78 18.48 -9.43
CA THR A 215 19.70 18.16 -10.53
C THR A 215 19.67 16.69 -10.91
N LYS A 216 19.53 15.80 -9.92
CA LYS A 216 19.45 14.35 -10.16
C LYS A 216 18.10 13.94 -10.75
N ILE A 217 17.02 14.51 -10.24
CA ILE A 217 15.68 14.25 -10.78
C ILE A 217 15.64 14.70 -12.24
N CYS A 218 16.09 15.92 -12.54
CA CYS A 218 16.13 16.43 -13.91
C CYS A 218 17.00 15.56 -14.81
N SER A 219 18.18 15.08 -14.34
CA SER A 219 19.03 14.18 -15.11
C SER A 219 18.35 12.85 -15.45
N CYS A 220 17.65 12.24 -14.49
CA CYS A 220 16.90 11.00 -14.72
C CYS A 220 15.73 11.21 -15.69
N MET A 221 15.00 12.32 -15.54
CA MET A 221 13.90 12.67 -16.46
C MET A 221 14.41 12.95 -17.87
N GLN A 222 15.56 13.62 -18.02
CA GLN A 222 16.20 13.83 -19.31
C GLN A 222 16.61 12.51 -19.97
N GLN A 223 17.22 11.60 -19.21
CA GLN A 223 17.60 10.28 -19.71
C GLN A 223 16.37 9.51 -20.26
N LEU A 224 15.24 9.58 -19.56
CA LEU A 224 14.00 8.96 -20.02
C LEU A 224 13.47 9.63 -21.31
N LEU A 225 13.52 10.97 -21.40
CA LEU A 225 13.09 11.70 -22.59
C LEU A 225 13.96 11.39 -23.80
N ASP A 226 15.27 11.29 -23.61
CA ASP A 226 16.22 10.98 -24.69
C ASP A 226 16.01 9.57 -25.25
N GLY A 227 15.64 8.61 -24.40
CA GLY A 227 15.40 7.23 -24.81
C GLY A 227 13.97 6.91 -25.24
N LYS A 228 12.99 7.62 -24.66
CA LYS A 228 11.55 7.40 -24.87
C LYS A 228 10.77 8.73 -24.91
N PRO A 229 10.79 9.45 -26.03
CA PRO A 229 10.15 10.77 -26.15
C PRO A 229 8.64 10.75 -25.83
N GLU A 230 7.98 9.65 -26.04
CA GLU A 230 6.55 9.46 -25.75
C GLU A 230 6.20 9.58 -24.25
N ILE A 231 7.18 9.50 -23.36
CA ILE A 231 6.99 9.66 -21.90
C ILE A 231 6.83 11.15 -21.49
N ALA A 232 7.10 12.09 -22.39
CA ALA A 232 7.15 13.52 -22.09
C ALA A 232 5.93 14.05 -21.30
N PRO A 233 4.68 13.69 -21.62
CA PRO A 233 3.52 14.17 -20.86
C PRO A 233 3.57 13.77 -19.37
N PHE A 234 4.04 12.57 -19.06
CA PHE A 234 4.14 12.06 -17.69
C PHE A 234 5.28 12.75 -16.94
N ILE A 235 6.42 12.99 -17.59
CA ILE A 235 7.55 13.71 -17.01
C ILE A 235 7.17 15.15 -16.68
N ILE A 236 6.47 15.84 -17.58
CA ILE A 236 5.99 17.21 -17.32
C ILE A 236 5.11 17.23 -16.08
N GLN A 237 4.21 16.26 -15.93
CA GLN A 237 3.34 16.19 -14.76
C GLN A 237 4.12 15.95 -13.46
N ILE A 238 5.13 15.05 -13.50
CA ILE A 238 5.99 14.77 -12.33
C ILE A 238 6.76 16.03 -11.93
N LEU A 239 7.43 16.69 -12.90
CA LEU A 239 8.21 17.89 -12.64
C LEU A 239 7.33 19.04 -12.16
N TYR A 240 6.13 19.22 -12.75
CA TYR A 240 5.17 20.21 -12.29
C TYR A 240 4.82 20.03 -10.82
N ILE A 241 4.45 18.81 -10.41
CA ILE A 241 4.07 18.52 -9.03
C ILE A 241 5.29 18.62 -8.10
N TYR A 242 6.46 18.12 -8.53
CA TYR A 242 7.69 18.24 -7.77
C TYR A 242 8.05 19.70 -7.47
N PHE A 243 8.06 20.57 -8.50
CA PHE A 243 8.37 21.98 -8.34
C PHE A 243 7.28 22.74 -7.59
N PHE A 244 6.01 22.42 -7.82
CA PHE A 244 4.89 23.06 -7.13
C PHE A 244 4.97 22.87 -5.61
N HIS A 245 5.35 21.67 -5.15
CA HIS A 245 5.48 21.40 -3.72
C HIS A 245 6.78 21.89 -3.10
N ASN A 246 7.82 22.11 -3.91
CA ASN A 246 9.11 22.61 -3.46
C ASN A 246 9.29 24.12 -3.74
N GLU A 247 8.22 24.82 -4.18
CA GLU A 247 8.29 26.26 -4.52
C GLU A 247 8.84 27.17 -3.41
N TRP A 248 8.70 26.77 -2.16
CA TRP A 248 9.22 27.54 -1.02
C TRP A 248 10.76 27.54 -0.96
N GLU A 249 11.43 26.57 -1.54
CA GLU A 249 12.91 26.49 -1.57
C GLU A 249 13.51 27.26 -2.75
N TYR A 250 12.71 27.58 -3.79
CA TYR A 250 13.19 28.23 -5.02
C TYR A 250 12.72 29.67 -5.21
N ALA A 251 12.27 30.32 -4.16
CA ALA A 251 11.90 31.74 -4.16
C ALA A 251 12.97 32.69 -4.77
N PRO A 252 14.30 32.38 -4.73
CA PRO A 252 15.33 33.25 -5.32
C PRO A 252 15.34 33.32 -6.85
N PHE A 253 14.64 32.45 -7.57
CA PHE A 253 14.65 32.42 -9.05
C PHE A 253 13.45 33.14 -9.69
N ARG A 254 12.72 33.96 -8.92
CA ARG A 254 11.60 34.77 -9.41
C ARG A 254 11.96 36.24 -9.70
N GLU A 255 13.25 36.58 -9.75
CA GLU A 255 13.71 37.90 -10.19
C GLU A 255 14.17 37.92 -11.66
#